data_1ea43f496158ba41df5056decb25955e
#
_entry.id   1ea43f496158ba41df5056decb25955e
#
_cell.length_a   1.000
_cell.length_b   1.000
_cell.length_c   1.000
_cell.angle_alpha   90.00
_cell.angle_beta   90.00
_cell.angle_gamma   90.00
#
_symmetry.space_group_name_H-M   'P 1'
#
loop_
_entity.id
_entity.type
_entity.pdbx_description
1 polymer ?
#
loop_
_entity_poly.entity_id
_entity_poly.type
_entity_poly.pdbx_seq_one_letter_code
_entity_poly.pdbx_strand_id
1 'polypeptide(L)'
;MEMKSNPFASVIYGGLVRMSRARNQKFTSAVWCFLWKLSCFIFSKTTVSTILHGRKVLLNYGYPYLIYARCYPLYNQGLLELIHQCYKAKQEPIVLVDVGAAIGDTILLALSNASAYVVEFYAIEGDETLFRYLKHNLKPFKQGHLIHQILSDKEGEERSLRKISAGTVSAQGLCKVQATTLDVLLLDSKKGPEFIDVLKTDVDGLDGKVLSGSQKIFQRYHPAVIFEWHPRLYIQTGNDWKVPFKVLGESGYDRFLWLTKFGAWSHATQGFDEKAIQAQADLCLRMRRKEDWHYDIVALHESSPINSEEFSRFAFSQKRISPW
;
A
#
# COMPACT_ATOMS: atom_id res chain seq x y z
N MET A 1 25.55 -0.07 10.49
CA MET A 1 25.51 -1.39 11.17
C MET A 1 24.64 -2.32 10.33
N GLU A 2 25.15 -3.47 9.94
CA GLU A 2 24.42 -4.43 9.09
C GLU A 2 23.27 -5.05 9.89
N MET A 3 22.04 -5.03 9.35
CA MET A 3 20.90 -5.66 10.02
C MET A 3 21.03 -7.17 9.98
N LYS A 4 20.99 -7.81 11.16
CA LYS A 4 21.05 -9.27 11.28
C LYS A 4 19.70 -9.81 11.76
N SER A 5 19.23 -10.89 11.13
CA SER A 5 18.03 -11.60 11.58
C SER A 5 18.36 -12.57 12.72
N ASN A 6 17.40 -12.77 13.61
CA ASN A 6 17.43 -13.82 14.60
C ASN A 6 16.95 -15.15 13.95
N PRO A 7 17.80 -16.19 13.84
CA PRO A 7 17.43 -17.43 13.15
C PRO A 7 16.28 -18.16 13.82
N PHE A 8 16.27 -18.24 15.16
CA PHE A 8 15.23 -18.93 15.93
C PHE A 8 13.86 -18.24 15.76
N ALA A 9 13.82 -16.91 15.93
CA ALA A 9 12.59 -16.14 15.71
C ALA A 9 12.11 -16.25 14.25
N SER A 10 13.02 -16.34 13.28
CA SER A 10 12.67 -16.51 11.86
C SER A 10 12.00 -17.85 11.58
N VAL A 11 12.43 -18.93 12.22
CA VAL A 11 11.79 -20.25 12.11
C VAL A 11 10.38 -20.23 12.70
N ILE A 12 10.20 -19.65 13.89
CA ILE A 12 8.87 -19.52 14.54
C ILE A 12 7.95 -18.67 13.68
N TYR A 13 8.41 -17.51 13.22
CA TYR A 13 7.63 -16.62 12.35
C TYR A 13 7.19 -17.33 11.07
N GLY A 14 8.11 -17.99 10.36
CA GLY A 14 7.82 -18.75 9.15
C GLY A 14 6.82 -19.90 9.38
N GLY A 15 6.95 -20.60 10.51
CA GLY A 15 5.99 -21.65 10.93
C GLY A 15 4.57 -21.10 11.13
N LEU A 16 4.43 -20.01 11.89
CA LEU A 16 3.13 -19.38 12.14
C LEU A 16 2.51 -18.77 10.86
N VAL A 17 3.32 -18.19 9.98
CA VAL A 17 2.85 -17.72 8.68
C VAL A 17 2.34 -18.91 7.83
N ARG A 18 3.07 -20.04 7.78
CA ARG A 18 2.61 -21.24 7.05
C ARG A 18 1.29 -21.76 7.60
N MET A 19 1.10 -21.76 8.92
CA MET A 19 -0.11 -22.21 9.59
C MET A 19 -1.28 -21.21 9.49
N SER A 20 -1.08 -20.00 8.99
CA SER A 20 -2.12 -18.95 8.98
C SER A 20 -3.38 -19.33 8.20
N ARG A 21 -3.29 -20.20 7.18
CA ARG A 21 -4.46 -20.75 6.44
C ARG A 21 -5.36 -21.62 7.32
N ALA A 22 -4.83 -22.28 8.36
CA ALA A 22 -5.64 -23.04 9.31
C ALA A 22 -6.57 -22.16 10.17
N ARG A 23 -6.40 -20.83 10.09
CA ARG A 23 -7.24 -19.82 10.75
C ARG A 23 -8.73 -19.86 10.34
N ASN A 24 -9.05 -20.53 9.23
CA ASN A 24 -10.44 -20.63 8.75
C ASN A 24 -11.32 -21.65 9.53
N GLN A 25 -10.74 -22.43 10.46
CA GLN A 25 -11.49 -23.36 11.32
C GLN A 25 -11.55 -22.80 12.75
N LYS A 26 -12.74 -22.77 13.38
CA LYS A 26 -12.97 -22.07 14.66
C LYS A 26 -11.98 -22.40 15.77
N PHE A 27 -11.63 -23.66 15.97
CA PHE A 27 -10.72 -24.08 17.05
C PHE A 27 -9.25 -23.75 16.74
N THR A 28 -8.78 -24.09 15.54
CA THR A 28 -7.41 -23.80 15.10
C THR A 28 -7.14 -22.30 15.00
N SER A 29 -8.18 -21.49 14.71
CA SER A 29 -8.11 -20.03 14.73
C SER A 29 -7.76 -19.47 16.11
N ALA A 30 -8.38 -19.95 17.17
CA ALA A 30 -8.13 -19.46 18.54
C ALA A 30 -6.69 -19.78 18.99
N VAL A 31 -6.25 -21.02 18.77
CA VAL A 31 -4.89 -21.48 19.11
C VAL A 31 -3.85 -20.70 18.29
N TRP A 32 -4.06 -20.53 16.98
CA TRP A 32 -3.16 -19.77 16.14
C TRP A 32 -3.07 -18.29 16.58
N CYS A 33 -4.21 -17.65 16.86
CA CYS A 33 -4.24 -16.26 17.33
C CYS A 33 -3.50 -16.11 18.68
N PHE A 34 -3.64 -17.06 19.58
CA PHE A 34 -2.92 -17.06 20.85
C PHE A 34 -1.41 -17.17 20.63
N LEU A 35 -0.97 -18.17 19.86
CA LEU A 35 0.45 -18.38 19.54
C LEU A 35 1.06 -17.20 18.82
N TRP A 36 0.33 -16.60 17.86
CA TRP A 36 0.75 -15.40 17.15
C TRP A 36 0.95 -14.22 18.11
N LYS A 37 -0.03 -13.92 18.95
CA LYS A 37 0.06 -12.82 19.94
C LYS A 37 1.19 -13.03 20.93
N LEU A 38 1.33 -14.25 21.45
CA LEU A 38 2.40 -14.59 22.39
C LEU A 38 3.78 -14.43 21.74
N SER A 39 3.96 -14.93 20.53
CA SER A 39 5.22 -14.81 19.80
C SER A 39 5.53 -13.36 19.43
N CYS A 40 4.53 -12.55 19.02
CA CYS A 40 4.69 -11.12 18.79
C CYS A 40 5.10 -10.37 20.06
N PHE A 41 4.59 -10.76 21.23
CA PHE A 41 5.00 -10.18 22.51
C PHE A 41 6.47 -10.51 22.83
N ILE A 42 6.87 -11.78 22.67
CA ILE A 42 8.24 -12.26 22.98
C ILE A 42 9.26 -11.63 22.01
N PHE A 43 8.93 -11.55 20.71
CA PHE A 43 9.86 -11.14 19.65
C PHE A 43 9.57 -9.74 19.10
N SER A 44 8.83 -8.88 19.79
CA SER A 44 8.32 -7.59 19.30
C SER A 44 9.35 -6.65 18.66
N LYS A 45 10.62 -6.72 19.11
CA LYS A 45 11.73 -5.88 18.60
C LYS A 45 12.74 -6.68 17.77
N THR A 46 12.39 -7.88 17.33
CA THR A 46 13.32 -8.81 16.70
C THR A 46 13.20 -8.70 15.18
N THR A 47 14.34 -8.56 14.50
CA THR A 47 14.41 -8.70 13.05
C THR A 47 14.40 -10.19 12.68
N VAL A 48 13.55 -10.55 11.74
CA VAL A 48 13.45 -11.90 11.17
C VAL A 48 13.69 -11.89 9.67
N SER A 49 14.13 -13.02 9.14
CA SER A 49 14.21 -13.22 7.70
C SER A 49 13.18 -14.23 7.22
N THR A 50 12.65 -14.00 6.04
CA THR A 50 11.69 -14.90 5.40
C THR A 50 11.81 -14.79 3.87
N ILE A 51 11.06 -15.63 3.16
CA ILE A 51 10.92 -15.51 1.70
C ILE A 51 9.64 -14.75 1.40
N LEU A 52 9.73 -13.73 0.57
CA LEU A 52 8.62 -12.95 0.04
C LEU A 52 8.79 -12.79 -1.46
N HIS A 53 7.81 -13.21 -2.25
CA HIS A 53 7.84 -13.18 -3.72
C HIS A 53 9.15 -13.77 -4.30
N GLY A 54 9.56 -14.94 -3.78
CA GLY A 54 10.77 -15.65 -4.21
C GLY A 54 12.10 -15.05 -3.72
N ARG A 55 12.07 -13.98 -2.91
CA ARG A 55 13.28 -13.28 -2.44
C ARG A 55 13.40 -13.32 -0.92
N LYS A 56 14.63 -13.47 -0.43
CA LYS A 56 14.91 -13.36 1.01
C LYS A 56 14.83 -11.90 1.43
N VAL A 57 13.94 -11.62 2.41
CA VAL A 57 13.74 -10.29 2.97
C VAL A 57 13.95 -10.27 4.47
N LEU A 58 14.24 -9.08 4.99
CA LEU A 58 14.25 -8.78 6.42
C LEU A 58 13.01 -7.98 6.77
N LEU A 59 12.44 -8.27 7.95
CA LEU A 59 11.30 -7.53 8.49
C LEU A 59 11.30 -7.62 10.03
N ASN A 60 10.53 -6.76 10.68
CA ASN A 60 10.30 -6.88 12.11
C ASN A 60 9.29 -8.00 12.40
N TYR A 61 9.50 -8.71 13.51
CA TYR A 61 8.57 -9.76 13.93
C TYR A 61 7.15 -9.20 14.07
N GLY A 62 6.16 -9.93 13.59
CA GLY A 62 4.75 -9.51 13.63
C GLY A 62 4.29 -8.71 12.41
N TYR A 63 5.14 -8.43 11.42
CA TYR A 63 4.74 -7.78 10.19
C TYR A 63 3.67 -8.61 9.46
N PRO A 64 2.48 -8.05 9.17
CA PRO A 64 1.30 -8.85 8.82
C PRO A 64 1.18 -9.23 7.35
N TYR A 65 1.87 -8.55 6.44
CA TYR A 65 1.73 -8.70 4.99
C TYR A 65 1.71 -10.16 4.52
N LEU A 66 2.67 -10.99 4.99
CA LEU A 66 2.76 -12.38 4.55
C LEU A 66 1.54 -13.21 4.96
N ILE A 67 0.89 -12.86 6.08
CA ILE A 67 -0.34 -13.52 6.52
C ILE A 67 -1.47 -13.16 5.56
N TYR A 68 -1.61 -11.86 5.23
CA TYR A 68 -2.64 -11.40 4.31
C TYR A 68 -2.44 -12.00 2.90
N ALA A 69 -1.25 -11.88 2.34
CA ALA A 69 -0.92 -12.44 1.02
C ALA A 69 -1.14 -13.97 0.95
N ARG A 70 -0.93 -14.68 2.08
CA ARG A 70 -1.16 -16.12 2.16
C ARG A 70 -2.64 -16.49 2.31
N CYS A 71 -3.39 -15.72 3.10
CA CYS A 71 -4.80 -15.99 3.38
C CYS A 71 -5.71 -15.52 2.24
N TYR A 72 -5.32 -14.46 1.55
CA TYR A 72 -6.13 -13.80 0.53
C TYR A 72 -5.37 -13.75 -0.80
N PRO A 73 -5.66 -14.67 -1.73
CA PRO A 73 -4.92 -14.79 -3.00
C PRO A 73 -4.95 -13.54 -3.89
N LEU A 74 -5.98 -12.70 -3.73
CA LEU A 74 -6.15 -11.47 -4.51
C LEU A 74 -5.52 -10.23 -3.85
N TYR A 75 -4.95 -10.38 -2.64
CA TYR A 75 -4.35 -9.28 -1.89
C TYR A 75 -3.25 -8.58 -2.71
N ASN A 76 -3.39 -7.27 -2.90
CA ASN A 76 -2.54 -6.42 -3.75
C ASN A 76 -2.47 -6.80 -5.25
N GLN A 77 -3.31 -7.73 -5.73
CA GLN A 77 -3.33 -8.08 -7.15
C GLN A 77 -3.89 -6.94 -8.03
N GLY A 78 -4.72 -6.06 -7.47
CA GLY A 78 -5.19 -4.85 -8.15
C GLY A 78 -4.07 -3.93 -8.62
N LEU A 79 -2.99 -3.82 -7.83
CA LEU A 79 -1.79 -3.07 -8.24
C LEU A 79 -1.09 -3.73 -9.43
N LEU A 80 -0.96 -5.07 -9.43
CA LEU A 80 -0.34 -5.78 -10.57
C LEU A 80 -1.16 -5.63 -11.85
N GLU A 81 -2.48 -5.72 -11.73
CA GLU A 81 -3.35 -5.50 -12.88
C GLU A 81 -3.24 -4.08 -13.41
N LEU A 82 -3.20 -3.08 -12.51
CA LEU A 82 -3.02 -1.69 -12.90
C LEU A 82 -1.71 -1.48 -13.66
N ILE A 83 -0.60 -2.04 -13.16
CA ILE A 83 0.70 -2.03 -13.84
C ILE A 83 0.61 -2.68 -15.22
N HIS A 84 -0.05 -3.84 -15.32
CA HIS A 84 -0.24 -4.55 -16.58
C HIS A 84 -1.07 -3.75 -17.59
N GLN A 85 -2.18 -3.16 -17.15
CA GLN A 85 -3.04 -2.34 -18.01
C GLN A 85 -2.33 -1.06 -18.49
N CYS A 86 -1.56 -0.41 -17.63
CA CYS A 86 -0.74 0.75 -18.03
C CYS A 86 0.30 0.35 -19.06
N TYR A 87 1.04 -0.75 -18.83
CA TYR A 87 2.02 -1.26 -19.79
C TYR A 87 1.36 -1.63 -21.13
N LYS A 88 0.23 -2.33 -21.08
CA LYS A 88 -0.53 -2.74 -22.29
C LYS A 88 -0.99 -1.55 -23.11
N ALA A 89 -1.44 -0.48 -22.45
CA ALA A 89 -1.90 0.73 -23.12
C ALA A 89 -0.75 1.54 -23.73
N LYS A 90 0.36 1.65 -23.00
CA LYS A 90 1.53 2.46 -23.42
C LYS A 90 2.48 1.69 -24.35
N GLN A 91 2.53 0.34 -24.24
CA GLN A 91 3.50 -0.54 -24.91
C GLN A 91 4.97 -0.21 -24.57
N GLU A 92 5.18 0.47 -23.44
CA GLU A 92 6.48 0.87 -22.91
C GLU A 92 6.53 0.59 -21.40
N PRO A 93 7.72 0.32 -20.82
CA PRO A 93 7.86 0.18 -19.39
C PRO A 93 7.41 1.43 -18.63
N ILE A 94 6.83 1.21 -17.46
CA ILE A 94 6.19 2.24 -16.64
C ILE A 94 7.06 2.70 -15.48
N VAL A 95 6.77 3.88 -14.97
CA VAL A 95 7.29 4.42 -13.70
C VAL A 95 6.25 4.27 -12.61
N LEU A 96 6.65 3.60 -11.51
CA LEU A 96 5.81 3.34 -10.33
C LEU A 96 6.25 4.22 -9.16
N VAL A 97 5.33 4.96 -8.57
CA VAL A 97 5.53 5.65 -7.28
C VAL A 97 4.71 4.94 -6.21
N ASP A 98 5.36 4.49 -5.13
CA ASP A 98 4.74 3.82 -3.98
C ASP A 98 4.98 4.65 -2.71
N VAL A 99 3.92 5.29 -2.21
CA VAL A 99 3.92 6.07 -0.97
C VAL A 99 3.36 5.22 0.15
N GLY A 100 4.11 5.11 1.26
CA GLY A 100 3.87 4.11 2.28
C GLY A 100 4.42 2.74 1.87
N ALA A 101 5.64 2.74 1.31
CA ALA A 101 6.26 1.53 0.76
C ALA A 101 6.68 0.50 1.82
N ALA A 102 6.56 0.83 3.10
CA ALA A 102 6.83 -0.01 4.27
C ALA A 102 8.19 -0.75 4.18
N ILE A 103 8.20 -2.07 4.03
CA ILE A 103 9.43 -2.87 3.86
C ILE A 103 9.77 -3.14 2.39
N GLY A 104 8.99 -2.58 1.45
CA GLY A 104 9.11 -2.79 0.01
C GLY A 104 8.34 -3.99 -0.52
N ASP A 105 7.34 -4.46 0.19
CA ASP A 105 6.56 -5.66 -0.16
C ASP A 105 5.75 -5.51 -1.45
N THR A 106 5.12 -4.37 -1.67
CA THR A 106 4.39 -4.04 -2.90
C THR A 106 5.31 -3.84 -4.11
N ILE A 107 6.46 -3.21 -3.91
CA ILE A 107 7.50 -3.11 -4.94
C ILE A 107 8.06 -4.50 -5.29
N LEU A 108 8.33 -5.34 -4.27
CA LEU A 108 8.79 -6.72 -4.51
C LEU A 108 7.74 -7.55 -5.23
N LEU A 109 6.45 -7.36 -4.92
CA LEU A 109 5.35 -7.97 -5.65
C LEU A 109 5.38 -7.57 -7.13
N ALA A 110 5.47 -6.28 -7.42
CA ALA A 110 5.54 -5.75 -8.79
C ALA A 110 6.76 -6.29 -9.54
N LEU A 111 7.95 -6.19 -8.97
CA LEU A 111 9.19 -6.63 -9.60
C LEU A 111 9.31 -8.14 -9.77
N SER A 112 8.61 -8.95 -8.95
CA SER A 112 8.63 -10.41 -9.09
C SER A 112 7.64 -10.92 -10.15
N ASN A 113 6.58 -10.17 -10.44
CA ASN A 113 5.53 -10.60 -11.35
C ASN A 113 5.47 -9.77 -12.66
N ALA A 114 6.00 -8.54 -12.63
CA ALA A 114 5.92 -7.57 -13.71
C ALA A 114 7.24 -6.82 -13.93
N SER A 115 8.38 -7.46 -13.71
CA SER A 115 9.71 -6.81 -13.78
C SER A 115 10.03 -6.21 -15.14
N ALA A 116 9.52 -6.80 -16.23
CA ALA A 116 9.70 -6.28 -17.58
C ALA A 116 8.86 -4.99 -17.83
N TYR A 117 7.87 -4.72 -16.98
CA TYR A 117 6.94 -3.62 -17.15
C TYR A 117 7.34 -2.38 -16.32
N VAL A 118 8.15 -2.54 -15.28
CA VAL A 118 8.57 -1.44 -14.40
C VAL A 118 10.02 -1.08 -14.69
N VAL A 119 10.24 0.08 -15.33
CA VAL A 119 11.59 0.57 -15.67
C VAL A 119 12.22 1.30 -14.50
N GLU A 120 11.43 2.01 -13.71
CA GLU A 120 11.85 2.83 -12.60
C GLU A 120 10.80 2.81 -11.50
N PHE A 121 11.21 2.91 -10.25
CA PHE A 121 10.27 3.06 -9.14
C PHE A 121 10.81 4.02 -8.07
N TYR A 122 9.88 4.73 -7.43
CA TYR A 122 10.09 5.61 -6.29
C TYR A 122 9.36 5.03 -5.09
N ALA A 123 10.10 4.57 -4.09
CA ALA A 123 9.56 3.97 -2.86
C ALA A 123 9.78 4.94 -1.70
N ILE A 124 8.70 5.49 -1.18
CA ILE A 124 8.69 6.54 -0.16
C ILE A 124 8.13 5.97 1.15
N GLU A 125 8.90 6.07 2.23
CA GLU A 125 8.51 5.56 3.54
C GLU A 125 8.91 6.55 4.64
N GLY A 126 7.97 6.88 5.54
CA GLY A 126 8.17 7.85 6.61
C GLY A 126 8.71 7.28 7.91
N ASP A 127 8.43 6.01 8.25
CA ASP A 127 8.97 5.36 9.45
C ASP A 127 10.42 4.92 9.25
N GLU A 128 11.34 5.43 10.07
CA GLU A 128 12.77 5.10 9.95
C GLU A 128 13.06 3.60 10.06
N THR A 129 12.28 2.88 10.87
CA THR A 129 12.47 1.44 11.04
C THR A 129 12.06 0.66 9.80
N LEU A 130 10.89 0.99 9.24
CA LEU A 130 10.40 0.39 7.99
C LEU A 130 11.32 0.77 6.84
N PHE A 131 11.73 2.04 6.75
CA PHE A 131 12.68 2.49 5.71
C PHE A 131 14.02 1.76 5.75
N ARG A 132 14.53 1.39 6.93
CA ARG A 132 15.75 0.56 7.02
C ARG A 132 15.54 -0.83 6.41
N TYR A 133 14.38 -1.45 6.64
CA TYR A 133 14.03 -2.72 5.97
C TYR A 133 13.84 -2.52 4.48
N LEU A 134 13.12 -1.49 4.05
CA LEU A 134 12.96 -1.11 2.64
C LEU A 134 14.31 -1.03 1.93
N LYS A 135 15.23 -0.24 2.50
CA LYS A 135 16.58 -0.04 1.95
C LYS A 135 17.38 -1.35 1.85
N HIS A 136 17.23 -2.25 2.84
CA HIS A 136 17.88 -3.55 2.80
C HIS A 136 17.28 -4.45 1.71
N ASN A 137 15.96 -4.56 1.69
CA ASN A 137 15.24 -5.49 0.83
C ASN A 137 15.31 -5.09 -0.66
N LEU A 138 15.31 -3.78 -0.95
CA LEU A 138 15.36 -3.27 -2.33
C LEU A 138 16.77 -2.91 -2.81
N LYS A 139 17.80 -3.08 -2.00
CA LYS A 139 19.22 -2.83 -2.37
C LYS A 139 19.65 -3.44 -3.71
N PRO A 140 19.20 -4.65 -4.11
CA PRO A 140 19.60 -5.25 -5.38
C PRO A 140 19.07 -4.52 -6.63
N PHE A 141 18.03 -3.71 -6.49
CA PHE A 141 17.34 -3.08 -7.62
C PHE A 141 17.90 -1.69 -7.88
N LYS A 142 18.68 -1.54 -8.96
CA LYS A 142 19.37 -0.29 -9.30
C LYS A 142 18.46 0.79 -9.89
N GLN A 143 17.30 0.39 -10.42
CA GLN A 143 16.27 1.28 -10.96
C GLN A 143 15.36 1.91 -9.87
N GLY A 144 15.68 1.68 -8.60
CA GLY A 144 14.85 2.15 -7.48
C GLY A 144 15.40 3.39 -6.80
N HIS A 145 14.52 4.35 -6.56
CA HIS A 145 14.74 5.54 -5.74
C HIS A 145 14.07 5.34 -4.38
N LEU A 146 14.87 5.19 -3.33
CA LEU A 146 14.38 4.94 -1.98
C LEU A 146 14.47 6.23 -1.17
N ILE A 147 13.31 6.74 -0.72
CA ILE A 147 13.21 8.07 -0.12
C ILE A 147 12.63 7.94 1.29
N HIS A 148 13.37 8.43 2.28
CA HIS A 148 12.90 8.51 3.66
C HIS A 148 12.25 9.86 3.90
N GLN A 149 10.93 9.94 3.76
CA GLN A 149 10.17 11.19 3.86
C GLN A 149 8.74 10.93 4.29
N ILE A 150 8.19 11.83 5.12
CA ILE A 150 6.78 11.92 5.43
C ILE A 150 6.13 12.88 4.44
N LEU A 151 5.00 12.46 3.88
CA LEU A 151 4.23 13.26 2.95
C LEU A 151 2.95 13.81 3.59
N SER A 152 2.55 15.01 3.15
CA SER A 152 1.34 15.71 3.57
C SER A 152 0.81 16.60 2.46
N ASP A 153 -0.26 17.34 2.74
CA ASP A 153 -0.82 18.37 1.86
C ASP A 153 -0.06 19.70 1.88
N LYS A 154 0.89 19.88 2.84
CA LYS A 154 1.65 21.11 3.04
C LYS A 154 3.11 20.84 3.31
N GLU A 155 3.96 21.70 2.75
CA GLU A 155 5.39 21.70 3.05
C GLU A 155 5.68 22.26 4.44
N GLY A 156 6.68 21.69 5.12
CA GLY A 156 7.11 22.14 6.44
C GLY A 156 6.15 21.83 7.60
N GLU A 157 5.08 21.07 7.35
CA GLU A 157 4.15 20.68 8.40
C GLU A 157 4.83 19.72 9.39
N GLU A 158 4.78 20.06 10.68
CA GLU A 158 5.24 19.15 11.72
C GLU A 158 4.23 18.01 11.93
N ARG A 159 4.69 16.79 11.72
CA ARG A 159 3.92 15.57 11.98
C ARG A 159 4.52 14.76 13.12
N SER A 160 3.65 14.24 13.97
CA SER A 160 4.06 13.33 15.04
C SER A 160 3.71 11.91 14.67
N LEU A 161 4.70 11.02 14.64
CA LEU A 161 4.50 9.61 14.32
C LEU A 161 4.42 8.75 15.58
N ARG A 162 3.45 7.86 15.66
CA ARG A 162 3.33 6.82 16.67
C ARG A 162 3.13 5.46 16.01
N LYS A 163 4.00 4.52 16.31
CA LYS A 163 3.84 3.14 15.86
C LYS A 163 2.68 2.46 16.60
N ILE A 164 1.68 1.99 15.86
CA ILE A 164 0.52 1.26 16.40
C ILE A 164 0.77 -0.23 16.32
N SER A 165 1.34 -0.72 15.24
CA SER A 165 1.64 -2.13 15.00
C SER A 165 2.96 -2.32 14.25
N ALA A 166 3.28 -3.56 13.88
CA ALA A 166 4.50 -3.87 13.15
C ALA A 166 4.57 -3.26 11.74
N GLY A 167 3.43 -2.86 11.16
CA GLY A 167 3.32 -2.28 9.82
C GLY A 167 2.51 -0.99 9.75
N THR A 168 1.93 -0.52 10.86
CA THR A 168 1.03 0.65 10.90
C THR A 168 1.62 1.74 11.76
N VAL A 169 1.67 2.96 11.25
CA VAL A 169 2.18 4.14 11.95
C VAL A 169 1.10 5.22 11.99
N SER A 170 0.74 5.71 13.18
CA SER A 170 -0.23 6.78 13.36
C SER A 170 0.42 8.15 13.35
N ALA A 171 -0.30 9.16 12.86
CA ALA A 171 0.09 10.56 12.90
C ALA A 171 0.03 11.21 14.30
N GLN A 172 -0.15 10.45 15.37
CA GLN A 172 -0.31 10.97 16.76
C GLN A 172 0.85 10.53 17.68
N GLY A 173 2.09 10.79 17.28
CA GLY A 173 3.28 10.43 18.06
C GLY A 173 3.92 11.64 18.80
N LEU A 174 5.02 11.36 19.52
CA LEU A 174 5.81 12.39 20.22
C LEU A 174 6.98 12.91 19.38
N CYS A 175 7.39 12.18 18.33
CA CYS A 175 8.48 12.60 17.45
C CYS A 175 7.92 13.51 16.35
N LYS A 176 8.33 14.76 16.36
CA LYS A 176 7.99 15.73 15.31
C LYS A 176 8.90 15.53 14.12
N VAL A 177 8.33 15.34 12.93
CA VAL A 177 9.05 15.21 11.67
C VAL A 177 8.46 16.21 10.67
N GLN A 178 9.34 16.83 9.90
CA GLN A 178 8.95 17.77 8.83
C GLN A 178 8.40 16.97 7.66
N ALA A 179 7.15 17.25 7.28
CA ALA A 179 6.53 16.70 6.09
C ALA A 179 6.77 17.59 4.87
N THR A 180 6.68 17.01 3.68
CA THR A 180 6.67 17.74 2.41
C THR A 180 5.52 17.24 1.54
N THR A 181 5.26 17.88 0.41
CA THR A 181 4.29 17.39 -0.57
C THR A 181 4.95 16.46 -1.59
N LEU A 182 4.18 15.59 -2.21
CA LEU A 182 4.71 14.72 -3.27
C LEU A 182 5.15 15.55 -4.49
N ASP A 183 4.44 16.63 -4.77
CA ASP A 183 4.80 17.59 -5.83
C ASP A 183 6.21 18.15 -5.63
N VAL A 184 6.51 18.70 -4.46
CA VAL A 184 7.83 19.24 -4.13
C VAL A 184 8.89 18.16 -4.16
N LEU A 185 8.61 17.00 -3.58
CA LEU A 185 9.58 15.90 -3.50
C LEU A 185 10.01 15.38 -4.88
N LEU A 186 9.08 15.26 -5.82
CA LEU A 186 9.35 14.63 -7.11
C LEU A 186 9.54 15.64 -8.26
N LEU A 187 8.81 16.77 -8.26
CA LEU A 187 8.88 17.72 -9.38
C LEU A 187 9.99 18.76 -9.22
N ASP A 188 10.28 19.19 -7.99
CA ASP A 188 11.32 20.18 -7.73
C ASP A 188 12.71 19.54 -7.59
N SER A 189 12.77 18.21 -7.57
CA SER A 189 14.02 17.44 -7.52
C SER A 189 14.67 17.36 -8.91
N LYS A 190 15.98 17.66 -8.99
CA LYS A 190 16.78 17.43 -10.23
C LYS A 190 16.83 15.94 -10.65
N LYS A 191 16.40 15.04 -9.79
CA LYS A 191 16.36 13.58 -10.00
C LYS A 191 14.94 13.03 -9.94
N GLY A 192 13.94 13.87 -10.11
CA GLY A 192 12.56 13.45 -10.19
C GLY A 192 12.26 12.67 -11.48
N PRO A 193 11.16 11.91 -11.51
CA PRO A 193 10.78 11.13 -12.68
C PRO A 193 10.42 12.04 -13.87
N GLU A 194 10.74 11.57 -15.07
CA GLU A 194 10.32 12.23 -16.30
C GLU A 194 8.80 12.14 -16.50
N PHE A 195 8.21 11.02 -16.09
CA PHE A 195 6.77 10.76 -16.06
C PHE A 195 6.42 9.81 -14.90
N ILE A 196 5.15 9.74 -14.55
CA ILE A 196 4.60 8.82 -13.54
C ILE A 196 3.39 8.16 -14.16
N ASP A 197 3.42 6.83 -14.26
CA ASP A 197 2.32 6.04 -14.83
C ASP A 197 1.37 5.50 -13.76
N VAL A 198 1.92 5.06 -12.62
CA VAL A 198 1.16 4.53 -11.50
C VAL A 198 1.60 5.19 -10.20
N LEU A 199 0.65 5.75 -9.46
CA LEU A 199 0.84 6.25 -8.11
C LEU A 199 0.04 5.38 -7.13
N LYS A 200 0.75 4.69 -6.21
CA LYS A 200 0.13 4.03 -5.06
C LYS A 200 0.32 4.88 -3.82
N THR A 201 -0.71 5.01 -3.00
CA THR A 201 -0.62 5.55 -1.63
C THR A 201 -1.36 4.65 -0.65
N ASP A 202 -0.70 4.36 0.47
CA ASP A 202 -1.20 3.51 1.55
C ASP A 202 -0.50 3.95 2.85
N VAL A 203 -1.07 4.98 3.47
CA VAL A 203 -0.45 5.71 4.59
C VAL A 203 -1.41 5.86 5.78
N ASP A 204 -2.20 4.80 6.01
CA ASP A 204 -3.01 4.63 7.23
C ASP A 204 -3.92 5.84 7.53
N GLY A 205 -4.71 6.31 6.54
CA GLY A 205 -5.69 7.39 6.66
C GLY A 205 -5.12 8.80 6.43
N LEU A 206 -3.88 8.92 5.97
CA LEU A 206 -3.27 10.18 5.50
C LEU A 206 -3.32 10.28 3.97
N ASP A 207 -3.88 9.30 3.27
CA ASP A 207 -3.92 9.22 1.81
C ASP A 207 -4.52 10.47 1.17
N GLY A 208 -5.62 11.00 1.73
CA GLY A 208 -6.21 12.26 1.26
C GLY A 208 -5.25 13.45 1.31
N LYS A 209 -4.34 13.50 2.30
CA LYS A 209 -3.34 14.55 2.39
C LYS A 209 -2.23 14.37 1.37
N VAL A 210 -1.76 13.13 1.18
CA VAL A 210 -0.77 12.82 0.13
C VAL A 210 -1.32 13.20 -1.24
N LEU A 211 -2.56 12.79 -1.55
CA LEU A 211 -3.21 13.12 -2.82
C LEU A 211 -3.41 14.65 -2.97
N SER A 212 -3.77 15.35 -1.89
CA SER A 212 -3.86 16.84 -1.91
C SER A 212 -2.50 17.51 -2.19
N GLY A 213 -1.40 16.89 -1.76
CA GLY A 213 -0.03 17.35 -2.04
C GLY A 213 0.54 16.85 -3.38
N SER A 214 -0.30 16.31 -4.28
CA SER A 214 0.09 15.71 -5.57
C SER A 214 -0.60 16.37 -6.77
N GLN A 215 -1.20 17.53 -6.61
CA GLN A 215 -2.04 18.16 -7.65
C GLN A 215 -1.28 18.48 -8.93
N LYS A 216 -0.02 18.95 -8.84
CA LYS A 216 0.81 19.23 -10.02
C LYS A 216 1.19 17.94 -10.75
N ILE A 217 1.41 16.84 -10.02
CA ILE A 217 1.63 15.51 -10.58
C ILE A 217 0.40 15.07 -11.36
N PHE A 218 -0.81 15.22 -10.80
CA PHE A 218 -2.05 14.90 -11.50
C PHE A 218 -2.23 15.71 -12.78
N GLN A 219 -2.01 17.03 -12.72
CA GLN A 219 -2.12 17.91 -13.89
C GLN A 219 -1.08 17.62 -14.98
N ARG A 220 0.11 17.15 -14.60
CA ARG A 220 1.21 16.94 -15.53
C ARG A 220 1.22 15.55 -16.16
N TYR A 221 0.92 14.51 -15.39
CA TYR A 221 1.18 13.14 -15.79
C TYR A 221 -0.09 12.27 -15.89
N HIS A 222 -1.19 12.67 -15.25
CA HIS A 222 -2.43 11.91 -15.18
C HIS A 222 -2.21 10.42 -14.81
N PRO A 223 -1.39 10.09 -13.77
CA PRO A 223 -1.11 8.70 -13.44
C PRO A 223 -2.38 7.94 -13.08
N ALA A 224 -2.40 6.64 -13.32
CA ALA A 224 -3.40 5.79 -12.69
C ALA A 224 -3.09 5.72 -11.18
N VAL A 225 -4.07 6.02 -10.33
CA VAL A 225 -3.87 6.10 -8.87
C VAL A 225 -4.52 4.91 -8.20
N ILE A 226 -3.82 4.27 -7.25
CA ILE A 226 -4.41 3.29 -6.33
C ILE A 226 -4.15 3.72 -4.90
N PHE A 227 -5.21 3.78 -4.06
CA PHE A 227 -5.08 4.25 -2.67
C PHE A 227 -5.94 3.44 -1.71
N GLU A 228 -5.45 3.30 -0.45
CA GLU A 228 -6.25 2.74 0.63
C GLU A 228 -7.32 3.73 1.07
N TRP A 229 -8.58 3.30 1.06
CA TRP A 229 -9.68 4.09 1.56
C TRP A 229 -10.29 3.43 2.79
N HIS A 230 -9.84 3.86 3.97
CA HIS A 230 -10.19 3.29 5.26
C HIS A 230 -10.86 4.35 6.17
N PRO A 231 -12.20 4.57 6.08
CA PRO A 231 -12.90 5.64 6.78
C PRO A 231 -12.59 5.73 8.27
N ARG A 232 -12.40 4.60 8.95
CA ARG A 232 -12.04 4.57 10.36
C ARG A 232 -10.66 5.16 10.65
N LEU A 233 -9.67 4.88 9.82
CA LEU A 233 -8.32 5.46 9.97
C LEU A 233 -8.33 6.96 9.67
N TYR A 234 -9.09 7.40 8.66
CA TYR A 234 -9.30 8.83 8.41
C TYR A 234 -9.85 9.55 9.64
N ILE A 235 -10.90 9.00 10.29
CA ILE A 235 -11.44 9.59 11.54
C ILE A 235 -10.38 9.62 12.63
N GLN A 236 -9.62 8.53 12.81
CA GLN A 236 -8.59 8.45 13.85
C GLN A 236 -7.44 9.43 13.64
N THR A 237 -7.14 9.78 12.39
CA THR A 237 -6.13 10.77 12.02
C THR A 237 -6.67 12.19 11.92
N GLY A 238 -7.99 12.37 12.16
CA GLY A 238 -8.66 13.68 12.06
C GLY A 238 -8.83 14.18 10.62
N ASN A 239 -8.84 13.27 9.65
CA ASN A 239 -8.99 13.59 8.23
C ASN A 239 -10.41 13.24 7.74
N ASP A 240 -10.82 13.87 6.63
CA ASP A 240 -12.08 13.57 5.95
C ASP A 240 -11.85 12.57 4.83
N TRP A 241 -12.56 11.43 4.88
CA TRP A 241 -12.49 10.36 3.87
C TRP A 241 -13.03 10.74 2.50
N LYS A 242 -13.67 11.90 2.35
CA LYS A 242 -14.16 12.43 1.06
C LYS A 242 -13.05 13.12 0.28
N VAL A 243 -11.99 13.59 0.96
CA VAL A 243 -10.91 14.37 0.35
C VAL A 243 -10.26 13.68 -0.84
N PRO A 244 -9.93 12.37 -0.81
CA PRO A 244 -9.34 11.70 -1.97
C PRO A 244 -10.17 11.86 -3.24
N PHE A 245 -11.48 11.61 -3.13
CA PHE A 245 -12.39 11.69 -4.28
C PHE A 245 -12.57 13.10 -4.81
N LYS A 246 -12.64 14.08 -3.89
CA LYS A 246 -12.76 15.49 -4.25
C LYS A 246 -11.52 15.97 -5.01
N VAL A 247 -10.35 15.74 -4.45
CA VAL A 247 -9.06 16.15 -5.05
C VAL A 247 -8.84 15.49 -6.41
N LEU A 248 -9.10 14.18 -6.51
CA LEU A 248 -8.98 13.46 -7.77
C LEU A 248 -10.03 13.92 -8.78
N GLY A 249 -11.29 14.10 -8.38
CA GLY A 249 -12.36 14.61 -9.25
C GLY A 249 -12.07 16.01 -9.79
N GLU A 250 -11.55 16.92 -8.96
CA GLU A 250 -11.11 18.26 -9.36
C GLU A 250 -9.90 18.22 -10.31
N SER A 251 -9.17 17.11 -10.33
CA SER A 251 -8.01 16.85 -11.21
C SER A 251 -8.37 16.01 -12.45
N GLY A 252 -9.67 15.82 -12.77
CA GLY A 252 -10.13 15.12 -13.97
C GLY A 252 -10.24 13.60 -13.86
N TYR A 253 -10.19 13.04 -12.64
CA TYR A 253 -10.42 11.61 -12.42
C TYR A 253 -11.92 11.35 -12.28
N ASP A 254 -12.47 10.58 -13.19
CA ASP A 254 -13.91 10.35 -13.28
C ASP A 254 -14.34 8.89 -13.07
N ARG A 255 -13.38 7.95 -13.03
CA ARG A 255 -13.67 6.52 -12.84
C ARG A 255 -12.97 5.99 -11.60
N PHE A 256 -13.75 5.41 -10.68
CA PHE A 256 -13.27 4.82 -9.45
C PHE A 256 -13.64 3.33 -9.40
N LEU A 257 -12.62 2.47 -9.36
CA LEU A 257 -12.76 1.02 -9.34
C LEU A 257 -12.51 0.53 -7.90
N TRP A 258 -13.50 -0.09 -7.29
CA TRP A 258 -13.49 -0.44 -5.88
C TRP A 258 -13.10 -1.91 -5.69
N LEU A 259 -12.01 -2.13 -5.00
CA LEU A 259 -11.53 -3.45 -4.57
C LEU A 259 -11.73 -3.57 -3.05
N THR A 260 -12.17 -4.73 -2.59
CA THR A 260 -12.19 -5.00 -1.15
C THR A 260 -10.77 -5.03 -0.60
N LYS A 261 -10.60 -4.83 0.70
CA LYS A 261 -9.29 -4.95 1.39
C LYS A 261 -8.56 -6.28 1.15
N PHE A 262 -9.20 -7.25 0.52
CA PHE A 262 -8.62 -8.52 0.13
C PHE A 262 -8.32 -8.62 -1.36
N GLY A 263 -8.44 -7.50 -2.08
CA GLY A 263 -8.18 -7.38 -3.51
C GLY A 263 -9.30 -7.88 -4.43
N ALA A 264 -10.44 -8.34 -3.89
CA ALA A 264 -11.56 -8.77 -4.71
C ALA A 264 -12.30 -7.56 -5.29
N TRP A 265 -12.72 -7.68 -6.56
CA TRP A 265 -13.59 -6.69 -7.19
C TRP A 265 -14.88 -6.48 -6.40
N SER A 266 -15.27 -5.25 -6.23
CA SER A 266 -16.55 -4.86 -5.63
C SER A 266 -17.48 -4.21 -6.66
N HIS A 267 -17.15 -3.02 -7.12
CA HIS A 267 -17.94 -2.25 -8.09
C HIS A 267 -17.10 -1.14 -8.72
N ALA A 268 -17.71 -0.40 -9.64
CA ALA A 268 -17.14 0.85 -10.17
C ALA A 268 -18.15 1.99 -9.97
N THR A 269 -17.63 3.20 -9.78
CA THR A 269 -18.41 4.44 -9.77
C THR A 269 -17.82 5.42 -10.77
N GLN A 270 -18.67 6.31 -11.28
CA GLN A 270 -18.27 7.38 -12.18
C GLN A 270 -18.53 8.74 -11.54
N GLY A 271 -17.51 9.58 -11.58
CA GLY A 271 -17.57 10.91 -10.97
C GLY A 271 -17.54 10.88 -9.43
N PHE A 272 -17.62 12.06 -8.84
CA PHE A 272 -17.73 12.25 -7.40
C PHE A 272 -19.19 12.27 -6.98
N ASP A 273 -19.68 11.14 -6.44
CA ASP A 273 -21.01 11.06 -5.79
C ASP A 273 -20.84 11.03 -4.27
N GLU A 274 -21.00 12.18 -3.65
CA GLU A 274 -20.85 12.33 -2.20
C GLU A 274 -21.79 11.41 -1.41
N LYS A 275 -23.03 11.18 -1.88
CA LYS A 275 -24.01 10.33 -1.18
C LYS A 275 -23.61 8.87 -1.26
N ALA A 276 -23.14 8.41 -2.43
CA ALA A 276 -22.66 7.04 -2.59
C ALA A 276 -21.42 6.79 -1.72
N ILE A 277 -20.44 7.71 -1.72
CA ILE A 277 -19.24 7.61 -0.88
C ILE A 277 -19.60 7.62 0.61
N GLN A 278 -20.55 8.47 1.03
CA GLN A 278 -21.03 8.50 2.41
C GLN A 278 -21.67 7.16 2.80
N ALA A 279 -22.49 6.57 1.93
CA ALA A 279 -23.13 5.28 2.20
C ALA A 279 -22.07 4.15 2.35
N GLN A 280 -21.02 4.15 1.52
CA GLN A 280 -19.91 3.21 1.66
C GLN A 280 -19.11 3.44 2.95
N ALA A 281 -18.85 4.70 3.33
CA ALA A 281 -18.19 5.02 4.60
C ALA A 281 -19.02 4.53 5.79
N ASP A 282 -20.34 4.77 5.78
CA ASP A 282 -21.26 4.29 6.82
C ASP A 282 -21.23 2.76 6.93
N LEU A 283 -21.17 2.04 5.80
CA LEU A 283 -21.03 0.59 5.80
C LEU A 283 -19.72 0.17 6.48
N CYS A 284 -18.58 0.74 6.10
CA CYS A 284 -17.27 0.46 6.70
C CYS A 284 -17.27 0.74 8.22
N LEU A 285 -17.91 1.82 8.67
CA LEU A 285 -17.96 2.22 10.06
C LEU A 285 -18.90 1.36 10.91
N ARG A 286 -19.97 0.81 10.31
CA ARG A 286 -20.93 -0.10 10.97
C ARG A 286 -20.36 -1.51 11.15
N MET A 287 -19.42 -1.94 10.30
CA MET A 287 -18.77 -3.23 10.44
C MET A 287 -18.05 -3.31 11.79
N ARG A 288 -18.09 -4.50 12.43
CA ARG A 288 -17.47 -4.69 13.75
C ARG A 288 -15.99 -4.35 13.67
N ARG A 289 -15.45 -3.75 14.75
CA ARG A 289 -14.03 -3.39 14.84
C ARG A 289 -13.05 -4.54 14.52
N LYS A 290 -13.48 -5.79 14.71
CA LYS A 290 -12.70 -6.99 14.36
C LYS A 290 -12.66 -7.29 12.87
N GLU A 291 -13.61 -6.76 12.11
CA GLU A 291 -13.73 -6.98 10.66
C GLU A 291 -12.96 -5.93 9.89
N ASP A 292 -12.77 -4.73 10.48
CA ASP A 292 -11.89 -3.68 9.98
C ASP A 292 -12.02 -3.47 8.46
N TRP A 293 -13.25 -3.16 8.00
CA TRP A 293 -13.56 -3.13 6.58
C TRP A 293 -13.13 -1.83 5.93
N HIS A 294 -12.46 -1.95 4.79
CA HIS A 294 -12.02 -0.85 3.94
C HIS A 294 -11.94 -1.30 2.47
N TYR A 295 -11.57 -0.39 1.59
CA TYR A 295 -11.40 -0.63 0.17
C TYR A 295 -10.04 -0.11 -0.29
N ASP A 296 -9.46 -0.80 -1.30
CA ASP A 296 -8.44 -0.24 -2.17
C ASP A 296 -9.14 0.30 -3.41
N ILE A 297 -8.88 1.55 -3.77
CA ILE A 297 -9.58 2.23 -4.86
C ILE A 297 -8.59 2.59 -5.95
N VAL A 298 -8.90 2.13 -7.18
CA VAL A 298 -8.19 2.59 -8.37
C VAL A 298 -8.96 3.76 -8.95
N ALA A 299 -8.30 4.91 -9.09
CA ALA A 299 -8.85 6.09 -9.75
C ALA A 299 -8.16 6.28 -11.11
N LEU A 300 -8.96 6.48 -12.15
CA LEU A 300 -8.53 6.68 -13.51
C LEU A 300 -8.96 8.06 -14.00
N HIS A 301 -8.02 8.80 -14.59
CA HIS A 301 -8.28 10.07 -15.23
C HIS A 301 -9.18 9.87 -16.47
N GLU A 302 -9.98 10.87 -16.87
CA GLU A 302 -10.88 10.81 -18.03
C GLU A 302 -10.15 10.43 -19.34
N SER A 303 -8.90 10.87 -19.50
CA SER A 303 -8.04 10.52 -20.66
C SER A 303 -7.38 9.15 -20.55
N SER A 304 -7.53 8.42 -19.45
CA SER A 304 -6.88 7.13 -19.27
C SER A 304 -7.45 6.07 -20.24
N PRO A 305 -6.59 5.37 -20.99
CA PRO A 305 -6.99 4.33 -21.93
C PRO A 305 -7.40 3.02 -21.25
N ILE A 306 -7.25 2.90 -19.93
CA ILE A 306 -7.58 1.69 -19.18
C ILE A 306 -9.08 1.43 -19.22
N ASN A 307 -9.45 0.20 -19.62
CA ASN A 307 -10.84 -0.25 -19.69
C ASN A 307 -11.29 -0.83 -18.34
N SER A 308 -12.27 -0.20 -17.70
CA SER A 308 -12.81 -0.64 -16.42
C SER A 308 -13.44 -2.03 -16.44
N GLU A 309 -14.05 -2.43 -17.57
CA GLU A 309 -14.61 -3.80 -17.71
C GLU A 309 -13.51 -4.85 -17.81
N GLU A 310 -12.42 -4.57 -18.55
CA GLU A 310 -11.28 -5.48 -18.63
C GLU A 310 -10.61 -5.65 -17.27
N PHE A 311 -10.45 -4.55 -16.52
CA PHE A 311 -9.94 -4.56 -15.16
C PHE A 311 -10.84 -5.43 -14.24
N SER A 312 -12.16 -5.31 -14.36
CA SER A 312 -13.10 -6.12 -13.57
C SER A 312 -13.00 -7.61 -13.89
N ARG A 313 -12.88 -7.98 -15.18
CA ARG A 313 -12.75 -9.39 -15.62
C ARG A 313 -11.48 -10.04 -15.05
N PHE A 314 -10.38 -9.31 -14.96
CA PHE A 314 -9.17 -9.79 -14.33
C PHE A 314 -9.44 -10.22 -12.88
N ALA A 315 -10.13 -9.42 -12.10
CA ALA A 315 -10.46 -9.73 -10.72
C ALA A 315 -11.33 -11.00 -10.55
N PHE A 316 -12.05 -11.44 -11.62
CA PHE A 316 -12.82 -12.70 -11.63
C PHE A 316 -12.06 -13.89 -12.19
N SER A 317 -11.04 -13.70 -13.04
CA SER A 317 -10.40 -14.78 -13.81
C SER A 317 -9.15 -15.39 -13.21
N GLN A 318 -8.71 -14.92 -12.04
CA GLN A 318 -7.36 -15.19 -11.51
C GLN A 318 -7.00 -16.66 -11.27
N LYS A 319 -6.00 -17.12 -12.01
CA LYS A 319 -5.11 -18.18 -11.57
C LYS A 319 -4.25 -17.63 -10.41
N ARG A 320 -4.26 -18.32 -9.28
CA ARG A 320 -3.52 -17.94 -8.06
C ARG A 320 -2.06 -17.67 -8.38
N ILE A 321 -1.62 -16.41 -8.26
CA ILE A 321 -0.20 -16.09 -8.20
C ILE A 321 0.26 -16.45 -6.80
N SER A 322 1.15 -17.44 -6.69
CA SER A 322 1.67 -17.85 -5.39
C SER A 322 2.66 -16.79 -4.89
N PRO A 323 2.51 -16.27 -3.67
CA PRO A 323 3.48 -15.35 -3.07
C PRO A 323 4.80 -16.05 -2.64
N TRP A 324 4.97 -17.35 -2.99
CA TRP A 324 6.10 -18.21 -2.58
C TRP A 324 6.88 -18.74 -3.78
#